data_8ee8f17f26d2c6d5f410befebbea26d9
#
_entry.id   8ee8f17f26d2c6d5f410befebbea26d9
#
_cell.length_a   1.000
_cell.length_b   1.000
_cell.length_c   1.000
_cell.angle_alpha   90.00
_cell.angle_beta   90.00
_cell.angle_gamma   90.00
#
_symmetry.space_group_name_H-M   'P 1'
#
loop_
_entity.id
_entity.type
_entity.pdbx_description
1 polymer ?
#
loop_
_entity_poly.entity_id
_entity_poly.type
_entity_poly.pdbx_seq_one_letter_code
_entity_poly.pdbx_strand_id
1 'polypeptide(L)'
;MSYETTQVSAELVNKAFIDKLDSGMEKEAMQAGSQFIRMKLYEEGLIRRLFDWRTITPDELVPNTDNDKPQTIVDKEAEATKATFVGFKGTGDRAYFEGRRFPIYFGKIESERLSKSKFELMSIRHDIMQWLKDNQVKMVQQEEDEAFIETVKDIITTNSSDQEKTVAYSDPEDYKEGFVEGLKGLTSLRLPVGKVAMHQNTYYESLNLTKDLVGHKGMDDRWERGVDGENSLWGYPVVTTIKDDIIPEDEMYFFAPQDYFCKCYLLQDATLFLKNEADMVHFHTYEAPGMGIGNTKGIFRVKLT
;
A
#
# COMPACT_ATOMS: atom_id res chain seq x y z
N MET A 1 0.46 39.18 -8.46
CA MET A 1 -0.81 39.05 -7.73
C MET A 1 -0.59 38.04 -6.63
N SER A 2 -0.40 38.51 -5.41
CA SER A 2 -0.24 37.66 -4.23
C SER A 2 -1.63 37.10 -3.88
N TYR A 3 -1.77 35.78 -3.93
CA TYR A 3 -2.95 35.12 -3.36
C TYR A 3 -2.84 35.23 -1.84
N GLU A 4 -3.58 36.15 -1.25
CA GLU A 4 -3.87 36.10 0.19
C GLU A 4 -4.73 34.85 0.43
N THR A 5 -4.09 33.80 0.88
CA THR A 5 -4.78 32.67 1.48
C THR A 5 -5.38 33.17 2.79
N THR A 6 -6.67 33.46 2.76
CA THR A 6 -7.45 33.76 3.97
C THR A 6 -7.35 32.53 4.87
N GLN A 7 -6.50 32.58 5.86
CA GLN A 7 -6.45 31.56 6.92
C GLN A 7 -7.80 31.64 7.65
N VAL A 8 -8.70 30.73 7.29
CA VAL A 8 -9.94 30.54 8.04
C VAL A 8 -9.52 30.08 9.43
N SER A 9 -9.91 30.80 10.48
CA SER A 9 -9.49 30.47 11.83
C SER A 9 -10.05 29.07 12.20
N ALA A 10 -9.23 28.24 12.82
CA ALA A 10 -9.62 26.90 13.25
C ALA A 10 -10.89 26.91 14.13
N GLU A 11 -11.13 27.98 14.88
CA GLU A 11 -12.34 28.19 15.69
C GLU A 11 -13.60 28.27 14.83
N LEU A 12 -13.55 28.96 13.69
CA LEU A 12 -14.69 29.06 12.77
C LEU A 12 -14.99 27.71 12.11
N VAL A 13 -13.96 26.96 11.73
CA VAL A 13 -14.11 25.61 11.16
C VAL A 13 -14.73 24.66 12.18
N ASN A 14 -14.22 24.65 13.40
CA ASN A 14 -14.74 23.82 14.48
C ASN A 14 -16.17 24.18 14.84
N LYS A 15 -16.50 25.47 14.90
CA LYS A 15 -17.87 25.94 15.17
C LYS A 15 -18.81 25.50 14.05
N ALA A 16 -18.45 25.73 12.80
CA ALA A 16 -19.26 25.30 11.66
C ALA A 16 -19.47 23.77 11.61
N PHE A 17 -18.47 23.01 12.05
CA PHE A 17 -18.56 21.55 12.17
C PHE A 17 -19.54 21.12 13.26
N ILE A 18 -19.48 21.74 14.45
CA ILE A 18 -20.39 21.47 15.55
C ILE A 18 -21.83 21.89 15.19
N ASP A 19 -22.02 23.06 14.57
CA ASP A 19 -23.32 23.55 14.11
C ASP A 19 -23.95 22.57 13.08
N LYS A 20 -23.13 21.96 12.20
CA LYS A 20 -23.60 20.90 11.29
C LYS A 20 -24.00 19.63 12.00
N LEU A 21 -23.24 19.20 13.01
CA LEU A 21 -23.59 18.03 13.82
C LEU A 21 -24.89 18.23 14.59
N ASP A 22 -25.09 19.41 15.18
CA ASP A 22 -26.28 19.72 15.97
C ASP A 22 -27.53 19.97 15.07
N SER A 23 -27.33 20.38 13.81
CA SER A 23 -28.41 20.55 12.82
C SER A 23 -28.83 19.23 12.14
N GLY A 24 -28.23 18.10 12.50
CA GLY A 24 -28.55 16.78 11.94
C GLY A 24 -27.91 16.51 10.55
N MET A 25 -26.95 17.35 10.13
CA MET A 25 -26.20 17.15 8.87
C MET A 25 -24.95 16.27 9.10
N GLU A 26 -25.05 15.25 9.93
CA GLU A 26 -23.97 14.32 10.25
C GLU A 26 -23.37 13.66 9.01
N LYS A 27 -24.21 13.33 8.02
CA LYS A 27 -23.76 12.70 6.75
C LYS A 27 -22.81 13.58 5.94
N GLU A 28 -23.05 14.89 5.89
CA GLU A 28 -22.16 15.81 5.17
C GLU A 28 -20.82 15.99 5.86
N ALA A 29 -20.82 16.06 7.19
CA ALA A 29 -19.61 16.11 7.99
C ALA A 29 -18.78 14.82 7.83
N MET A 30 -19.44 13.65 7.85
CA MET A 30 -18.81 12.34 7.61
C MET A 30 -18.20 12.24 6.20
N GLN A 31 -18.90 12.69 5.17
CA GLN A 31 -18.39 12.64 3.80
C GLN A 31 -17.13 13.51 3.62
N ALA A 32 -17.13 14.72 4.16
CA ALA A 32 -15.98 15.61 4.10
C ALA A 32 -14.76 14.98 4.83
N GLY A 33 -14.97 14.44 6.03
CA GLY A 33 -13.92 13.75 6.78
C GLY A 33 -13.38 12.53 6.05
N SER A 34 -14.26 11.71 5.48
CA SER A 34 -13.87 10.51 4.73
C SER A 34 -13.05 10.83 3.48
N GLN A 35 -13.39 11.88 2.74
CA GLN A 35 -12.60 12.31 1.59
C GLN A 35 -11.18 12.74 2.00
N PHE A 36 -11.06 13.45 3.10
CA PHE A 36 -9.78 13.88 3.64
C PHE A 36 -8.88 12.70 4.04
N ILE A 37 -9.44 11.73 4.74
CA ILE A 37 -8.74 10.52 5.18
C ILE A 37 -8.26 9.73 3.95
N ARG A 38 -9.13 9.52 2.98
CA ARG A 38 -8.83 8.81 1.74
C ARG A 38 -7.64 9.42 0.98
N MET A 39 -7.66 10.74 0.77
CA MET A 39 -6.55 11.44 0.12
C MET A 39 -5.22 11.20 0.85
N LYS A 40 -5.24 11.30 2.17
CA LYS A 40 -4.01 11.15 2.96
C LYS A 40 -3.49 9.71 2.97
N LEU A 41 -4.36 8.71 3.03
CA LEU A 41 -3.98 7.31 2.88
C LEU A 41 -3.27 7.03 1.55
N TYR A 42 -3.76 7.62 0.46
CA TYR A 42 -3.11 7.49 -0.85
C TYR A 42 -1.72 8.12 -0.90
N GLU A 43 -1.53 9.25 -0.23
CA GLU A 43 -0.25 9.96 -0.24
C GLU A 43 0.82 9.28 0.64
N GLU A 44 0.44 8.65 1.75
CA GLU A 44 1.37 8.19 2.78
C GLU A 44 1.47 6.67 2.94
N GLY A 45 0.46 5.90 2.53
CA GLY A 45 0.45 4.44 2.65
C GLY A 45 1.47 3.76 1.74
N LEU A 46 2.32 2.88 2.31
CA LEU A 46 3.31 2.11 1.55
C LEU A 46 2.64 1.20 0.53
N ILE A 47 1.69 0.37 0.98
CA ILE A 47 1.00 -0.59 0.12
C ILE A 47 0.21 0.11 -0.99
N ARG A 48 -0.39 1.27 -0.70
CA ARG A 48 -1.16 2.04 -1.68
C ARG A 48 -0.29 2.69 -2.74
N ARG A 49 0.98 2.95 -2.46
CA ARG A 49 1.98 3.38 -3.45
C ARG A 49 2.58 2.21 -4.24
N LEU A 50 2.60 1.02 -3.64
CA LEU A 50 3.09 -0.18 -4.31
C LEU A 50 2.09 -0.74 -5.31
N PHE A 51 0.81 -0.80 -4.96
CA PHE A 51 -0.22 -1.46 -5.76
C PHE A 51 -1.45 -0.60 -5.97
N ASP A 52 -2.09 -0.78 -7.10
CA ASP A 52 -3.35 -0.12 -7.42
C ASP A 52 -4.52 -0.85 -6.76
N TRP A 53 -5.43 -0.09 -6.15
CA TRP A 53 -6.60 -0.61 -5.47
C TRP A 53 -7.86 -0.40 -6.28
N ARG A 54 -8.66 -1.45 -6.41
CA ARG A 54 -9.96 -1.40 -7.08
C ARG A 54 -11.08 -1.45 -6.06
N THR A 55 -11.95 -0.46 -6.08
CA THR A 55 -13.20 -0.51 -5.32
C THR A 55 -14.17 -1.47 -6.00
N ILE A 56 -14.77 -2.37 -5.22
CA ILE A 56 -15.75 -3.33 -5.68
C ILE A 56 -17.15 -2.99 -5.18
N THR A 57 -18.14 -3.43 -5.92
CA THR A 57 -19.54 -3.29 -5.52
C THR A 57 -20.01 -4.54 -4.76
N PRO A 58 -21.02 -4.43 -3.88
CA PRO A 58 -21.55 -5.58 -3.16
C PRO A 58 -22.06 -6.70 -4.08
N ASP A 59 -22.46 -6.37 -5.30
CA ASP A 59 -22.96 -7.35 -6.29
C ASP A 59 -21.85 -8.26 -6.85
N GLU A 60 -20.59 -7.86 -6.74
CA GLU A 60 -19.43 -8.64 -7.15
C GLU A 60 -19.01 -9.70 -6.09
N LEU A 61 -19.55 -9.59 -4.88
CA LEU A 61 -19.25 -10.52 -3.81
C LEU A 61 -19.89 -11.89 -4.07
N VAL A 62 -19.23 -12.93 -3.61
CA VAL A 62 -19.82 -14.28 -3.66
C VAL A 62 -21.03 -14.33 -2.72
N PRO A 63 -22.22 -14.71 -3.21
CA PRO A 63 -23.37 -14.86 -2.35
C PRO A 63 -23.07 -15.85 -1.23
N ASN A 64 -23.21 -15.40 0.00
CA ASN A 64 -22.98 -16.23 1.18
C ASN A 64 -24.31 -16.44 1.90
N THR A 65 -24.67 -17.71 2.10
CA THR A 65 -25.86 -18.10 2.85
C THR A 65 -25.57 -18.32 4.34
N ASP A 66 -24.28 -18.43 4.70
CA ASP A 66 -23.84 -18.67 6.08
C ASP A 66 -23.37 -17.34 6.68
N ASN A 67 -23.98 -16.94 7.80
CA ASN A 67 -23.67 -15.67 8.46
C ASN A 67 -22.25 -15.61 9.08
N ASP A 68 -21.59 -16.76 9.24
CA ASP A 68 -20.29 -16.86 9.93
C ASP A 68 -19.09 -16.82 8.96
N LYS A 69 -19.33 -16.73 7.65
CA LYS A 69 -18.24 -16.66 6.67
C LYS A 69 -17.88 -15.22 6.30
N PRO A 70 -16.59 -14.91 6.17
CA PRO A 70 -16.17 -13.59 5.73
C PRO A 70 -16.64 -13.33 4.30
N GLN A 71 -16.82 -12.06 3.97
CA GLN A 71 -17.12 -11.63 2.60
C GLN A 71 -15.95 -11.99 1.69
N THR A 72 -16.26 -12.54 0.52
CA THR A 72 -15.23 -13.00 -0.42
C THR A 72 -15.56 -12.63 -1.85
N ILE A 73 -14.51 -12.42 -2.63
CA ILE A 73 -14.56 -12.40 -4.08
C ILE A 73 -13.74 -13.58 -4.61
N VAL A 74 -14.16 -14.18 -5.69
CA VAL A 74 -13.41 -15.27 -6.32
C VAL A 74 -12.68 -14.75 -7.53
N ASP A 75 -11.36 -14.78 -7.47
CA ASP A 75 -10.51 -14.56 -8.62
C ASP A 75 -10.23 -15.86 -9.37
N LYS A 76 -10.05 -15.74 -10.67
CA LYS A 76 -9.77 -16.87 -11.55
C LYS A 76 -8.44 -16.65 -12.25
N GLU A 77 -7.53 -17.58 -12.09
CA GLU A 77 -6.29 -17.61 -12.83
C GLU A 77 -6.37 -18.70 -13.90
N ALA A 78 -6.09 -18.31 -15.14
CA ALA A 78 -6.06 -19.25 -16.24
C ALA A 78 -4.78 -20.08 -16.22
N GLU A 79 -4.87 -21.39 -16.31
CA GLU A 79 -3.69 -22.23 -16.50
C GLU A 79 -3.12 -22.03 -17.90
N ALA A 80 -1.79 -21.83 -17.95
CA ALA A 80 -1.08 -21.70 -19.22
C ALA A 80 -1.10 -23.06 -19.96
N THR A 81 -1.69 -23.08 -21.14
CA THR A 81 -1.66 -24.25 -22.03
C THR A 81 -0.35 -24.32 -22.80
N LYS A 82 0.16 -25.53 -23.05
CA LYS A 82 1.38 -25.73 -23.82
C LYS A 82 1.09 -25.62 -25.30
N ALA A 83 1.88 -24.80 -26.02
CA ALA A 83 1.91 -24.82 -27.48
C ALA A 83 2.78 -25.98 -27.95
N THR A 84 2.29 -26.75 -28.91
CA THR A 84 3.03 -27.86 -29.53
C THR A 84 3.32 -27.56 -31.00
N PHE A 85 4.50 -27.91 -31.46
CA PHE A 85 4.85 -27.83 -32.87
C PHE A 85 4.21 -28.99 -33.61
N VAL A 86 3.32 -28.70 -34.55
CA VAL A 86 2.67 -29.73 -35.40
C VAL A 86 3.01 -29.47 -36.85
N GLY A 87 3.17 -30.54 -37.62
CA GLY A 87 3.36 -30.45 -39.07
C GLY A 87 2.15 -29.86 -39.77
N PHE A 88 2.32 -29.36 -41.01
CA PHE A 88 1.25 -28.67 -41.78
C PHE A 88 -0.07 -29.43 -41.92
N LYS A 89 -0.07 -30.76 -41.76
CA LYS A 89 -1.27 -31.59 -41.79
C LYS A 89 -1.70 -32.16 -40.44
N GLY A 90 -0.98 -31.77 -39.37
CA GLY A 90 -1.27 -32.21 -38.00
C GLY A 90 -2.20 -31.24 -37.28
N THR A 91 -2.98 -31.74 -36.36
CA THR A 91 -3.73 -30.94 -35.38
C THR A 91 -3.07 -31.08 -34.02
N GLY A 92 -2.94 -29.95 -33.29
CA GLY A 92 -2.46 -29.97 -31.89
C GLY A 92 -3.39 -30.73 -30.95
N ASP A 93 -2.85 -31.13 -29.81
CA ASP A 93 -3.63 -31.76 -28.76
C ASP A 93 -4.71 -30.82 -28.23
N ARG A 94 -5.88 -31.37 -27.91
CA ARG A 94 -6.95 -30.60 -27.28
C ARG A 94 -6.70 -30.57 -25.79
N ALA A 95 -6.59 -29.35 -25.23
CA ALA A 95 -6.61 -29.12 -23.80
C ALA A 95 -7.92 -28.46 -23.40
N TYR A 96 -8.47 -28.86 -22.27
CA TYR A 96 -9.59 -28.14 -21.65
C TYR A 96 -9.04 -26.94 -20.89
N PHE A 97 -9.73 -25.82 -21.02
CA PHE A 97 -9.41 -24.63 -20.25
C PHE A 97 -9.91 -24.82 -18.82
N GLU A 98 -8.98 -25.02 -17.92
CA GLU A 98 -9.23 -25.09 -16.48
C GLU A 98 -8.52 -23.89 -15.83
N GLY A 99 -9.16 -23.26 -14.87
CA GLY A 99 -8.59 -22.14 -14.11
C GLY A 99 -8.71 -22.41 -12.62
N ARG A 100 -7.68 -22.10 -11.87
CA ARG A 100 -7.74 -22.12 -10.42
C ARG A 100 -8.59 -20.95 -9.93
N ARG A 101 -9.34 -21.18 -8.87
CA ARG A 101 -10.16 -20.18 -8.22
C ARG A 101 -9.57 -19.87 -6.86
N PHE A 102 -9.31 -18.60 -6.59
CA PHE A 102 -8.77 -18.13 -5.34
C PHE A 102 -9.81 -17.25 -4.64
N PRO A 103 -10.24 -17.60 -3.43
CA PRO A 103 -11.07 -16.70 -2.64
C PRO A 103 -10.18 -15.60 -2.07
N ILE A 104 -10.59 -14.35 -2.22
CA ILE A 104 -10.00 -13.20 -1.58
C ILE A 104 -10.95 -12.76 -0.48
N TYR A 105 -10.45 -12.78 0.75
CA TYR A 105 -11.19 -12.44 1.95
C TYR A 105 -11.06 -10.95 2.26
N PHE A 106 -12.16 -10.36 2.71
CA PHE A 106 -12.17 -8.98 3.18
C PHE A 106 -12.04 -8.97 4.69
N GLY A 107 -11.07 -8.20 5.19
CA GLY A 107 -10.93 -7.83 6.58
C GLY A 107 -11.63 -6.50 6.87
N LYS A 108 -11.77 -6.15 8.14
CA LYS A 108 -12.18 -4.82 8.59
C LYS A 108 -11.05 -4.24 9.42
N ILE A 109 -10.51 -3.12 8.99
CA ILE A 109 -9.61 -2.29 9.79
C ILE A 109 -10.45 -1.19 10.42
N GLU A 110 -10.43 -1.08 11.74
CA GLU A 110 -11.16 -0.07 12.49
C GLU A 110 -10.19 0.67 13.41
N SER A 111 -10.18 1.99 13.33
CA SER A 111 -9.39 2.81 14.23
C SER A 111 -9.99 2.81 15.63
N GLU A 112 -9.20 3.18 16.63
CA GLU A 112 -9.72 3.42 17.96
C GLU A 112 -10.83 4.48 17.95
N ARG A 113 -11.80 4.32 18.84
CA ARG A 113 -12.89 5.27 19.02
C ARG A 113 -12.41 6.44 19.85
N LEU A 114 -12.30 7.59 19.24
CA LEU A 114 -11.95 8.83 19.90
C LEU A 114 -13.22 9.54 20.37
N SER A 115 -13.23 9.99 21.60
CA SER A 115 -14.39 10.66 22.20
C SER A 115 -13.97 12.00 22.76
N LYS A 116 -14.77 13.04 22.49
CA LYS A 116 -14.56 14.38 23.01
C LYS A 116 -15.89 15.01 23.44
N SER A 117 -15.84 15.77 24.54
CA SER A 117 -16.97 16.58 24.95
C SER A 117 -17.18 17.75 23.97
N LYS A 118 -18.44 18.12 23.70
CA LYS A 118 -18.75 19.30 22.90
C LYS A 118 -18.15 20.59 23.47
N PHE A 119 -18.13 20.69 24.80
CA PHE A 119 -17.50 21.85 25.46
C PHE A 119 -15.99 21.92 25.24
N GLU A 120 -15.31 20.77 25.28
CA GLU A 120 -13.88 20.71 24.92
C GLU A 120 -13.66 21.06 23.45
N LEU A 121 -14.51 20.56 22.55
CA LEU A 121 -14.43 20.87 21.12
C LEU A 121 -14.59 22.39 20.85
N MET A 122 -15.49 23.06 21.58
CA MET A 122 -15.67 24.52 21.47
C MET A 122 -14.45 25.32 21.99
N SER A 123 -13.71 24.77 22.95
CA SER A 123 -12.53 25.42 23.55
C SER A 123 -11.22 25.13 22.83
N ILE A 124 -11.19 24.13 21.95
CA ILE A 124 -10.01 23.73 21.20
C ILE A 124 -9.72 24.77 20.10
N ARG A 125 -8.52 25.34 20.12
CA ARG A 125 -8.02 26.30 19.11
C ARG A 125 -7.43 25.64 17.87
N HIS A 126 -7.38 24.31 17.82
CA HIS A 126 -6.88 23.54 16.67
C HIS A 126 -8.02 23.06 15.79
N ASP A 127 -7.74 22.87 14.50
CA ASP A 127 -8.68 22.26 13.58
C ASP A 127 -8.88 20.79 13.94
N ILE A 128 -10.08 20.47 14.44
CA ILE A 128 -10.45 19.12 14.86
C ILE A 128 -10.41 18.15 13.66
N MET A 129 -10.81 18.61 12.49
CA MET A 129 -10.80 17.77 11.29
C MET A 129 -9.37 17.41 10.90
N GLN A 130 -8.42 18.34 11.02
CA GLN A 130 -7.02 18.05 10.76
C GLN A 130 -6.43 17.10 11.82
N TRP A 131 -6.78 17.30 13.09
CA TRP A 131 -6.35 16.39 14.16
C TRP A 131 -6.88 14.97 13.98
N LEU A 132 -8.17 14.83 13.61
CA LEU A 132 -8.78 13.54 13.28
C LEU A 132 -8.07 12.88 12.10
N LYS A 133 -7.83 13.66 11.04
CA LYS A 133 -7.09 13.21 9.86
C LYS A 133 -5.75 12.61 10.26
N ASP A 134 -4.95 13.37 11.02
CA ASP A 134 -3.59 12.96 11.34
C ASP A 134 -3.54 11.71 12.25
N ASN A 135 -4.50 11.55 13.15
CA ASN A 135 -4.54 10.38 14.05
C ASN A 135 -5.19 9.16 13.39
N GLN A 136 -6.36 9.33 12.78
CA GLN A 136 -7.10 8.21 12.18
C GLN A 136 -6.35 7.61 10.98
N VAL A 137 -5.77 8.48 10.15
CA VAL A 137 -4.99 8.04 8.99
C VAL A 137 -3.78 7.23 9.41
N LYS A 138 -3.03 7.71 10.41
CA LYS A 138 -1.84 6.98 10.89
C LYS A 138 -2.19 5.59 11.39
N MET A 139 -3.29 5.46 12.14
CA MET A 139 -3.74 4.17 12.67
C MET A 139 -4.09 3.19 11.55
N VAL A 140 -4.92 3.61 10.60
CA VAL A 140 -5.36 2.75 9.49
C VAL A 140 -4.18 2.39 8.59
N GLN A 141 -3.35 3.37 8.25
CA GLN A 141 -2.18 3.17 7.40
C GLN A 141 -1.16 2.21 8.02
N GLN A 142 -0.91 2.35 9.32
CA GLN A 142 0.02 1.48 10.01
C GLN A 142 -0.46 0.03 9.95
N GLU A 143 -1.73 -0.21 10.26
CA GLU A 143 -2.31 -1.55 10.25
C GLU A 143 -2.34 -2.18 8.84
N GLU A 144 -2.67 -1.39 7.79
CA GLU A 144 -2.61 -1.88 6.40
C GLU A 144 -1.19 -2.31 6.01
N ASP A 145 -0.22 -1.43 6.27
CA ASP A 145 1.17 -1.65 5.90
C ASP A 145 1.78 -2.82 6.68
N GLU A 146 1.50 -2.93 8.01
CA GLU A 146 1.95 -4.03 8.85
C GLU A 146 1.38 -5.38 8.40
N ALA A 147 0.06 -5.47 8.21
CA ALA A 147 -0.60 -6.69 7.77
C ALA A 147 -0.09 -7.18 6.41
N PHE A 148 0.19 -6.25 5.49
CA PHE A 148 0.76 -6.58 4.19
C PHE A 148 2.17 -7.15 4.32
N ILE A 149 3.07 -6.46 5.01
CA ILE A 149 4.47 -6.88 5.16
C ILE A 149 4.58 -8.17 5.97
N GLU A 150 3.73 -8.38 6.98
CA GLU A 150 3.67 -9.65 7.71
C GLU A 150 3.30 -10.79 6.76
N THR A 151 2.27 -10.61 5.92
CA THR A 151 1.90 -11.60 4.89
C THR A 151 3.06 -11.88 3.92
N VAL A 152 3.79 -10.84 3.50
CA VAL A 152 4.97 -10.97 2.63
C VAL A 152 6.08 -11.77 3.33
N LYS A 153 6.38 -11.47 4.59
CA LYS A 153 7.38 -12.18 5.39
C LYS A 153 7.01 -13.65 5.58
N ASP A 154 5.74 -13.95 5.79
CA ASP A 154 5.24 -15.33 5.92
C ASP A 154 5.39 -16.12 4.63
N ILE A 155 5.09 -15.51 3.48
CA ILE A 155 5.28 -16.15 2.17
C ILE A 155 6.75 -16.45 1.92
N ILE A 156 7.65 -15.50 2.19
CA ILE A 156 9.10 -15.70 2.04
C ILE A 156 9.58 -16.80 2.97
N THR A 157 9.15 -16.81 4.23
CA THR A 157 9.55 -17.82 5.23
C THR A 157 9.08 -19.22 4.83
N THR A 158 7.88 -19.34 4.28
CA THR A 158 7.31 -20.61 3.82
C THR A 158 8.06 -21.16 2.59
N ASN A 159 8.49 -20.28 1.67
CA ASN A 159 9.20 -20.65 0.44
C ASN A 159 10.73 -20.54 0.55
N SER A 160 11.26 -20.23 1.67
CA SER A 160 12.53 -19.75 2.22
C SER A 160 13.82 -19.83 1.37
N SER A 161 14.05 -20.86 0.57
CA SER A 161 15.35 -21.02 -0.10
C SER A 161 15.50 -20.23 -1.41
N ASP A 162 14.40 -19.90 -2.06
CA ASP A 162 14.42 -19.37 -3.42
C ASP A 162 14.04 -17.87 -3.50
N GLN A 163 13.57 -17.29 -2.38
CA GLN A 163 13.02 -15.93 -2.36
C GLN A 163 13.74 -14.98 -1.38
N GLU A 164 14.84 -15.43 -0.81
CA GLU A 164 15.67 -14.61 0.07
C GLU A 164 17.14 -14.75 -0.28
N LYS A 165 17.87 -13.63 -0.22
CA LYS A 165 19.31 -13.58 -0.36
C LYS A 165 19.91 -12.66 0.71
N THR A 166 20.95 -13.11 1.38
CA THR A 166 21.74 -12.28 2.28
C THR A 166 23.02 -11.88 1.57
N VAL A 167 23.33 -10.58 1.58
CA VAL A 167 24.55 -9.99 1.02
C VAL A 167 25.28 -9.27 2.13
N ALA A 168 26.57 -9.54 2.29
CA ALA A 168 27.39 -8.80 3.25
C ALA A 168 27.45 -7.32 2.82
N TYR A 169 27.28 -6.41 3.78
CA TYR A 169 27.31 -4.98 3.54
C TYR A 169 28.46 -4.34 4.32
N SER A 170 29.52 -3.99 3.62
CA SER A 170 30.68 -3.32 4.18
C SER A 170 31.04 -2.05 3.40
N ASP A 171 30.77 -2.04 2.10
CA ASP A 171 31.11 -0.98 1.18
C ASP A 171 29.91 -0.59 0.30
N PRO A 172 29.88 0.62 -0.28
CA PRO A 172 28.82 1.03 -1.21
C PRO A 172 28.66 0.09 -2.43
N GLU A 173 29.70 -0.65 -2.81
CA GLU A 173 29.62 -1.64 -3.89
C GLU A 173 28.70 -2.81 -3.53
N ASP A 174 28.71 -3.21 -2.27
CA ASP A 174 27.87 -4.30 -1.77
C ASP A 174 26.38 -3.95 -1.86
N TYR A 175 26.03 -2.66 -1.68
CA TYR A 175 24.67 -2.17 -1.91
C TYR A 175 24.21 -2.42 -3.35
N LYS A 176 25.08 -2.12 -4.32
CA LYS A 176 24.81 -2.39 -5.73
C LYS A 176 24.68 -3.88 -6.00
N GLU A 177 25.54 -4.69 -5.39
CA GLU A 177 25.46 -6.15 -5.51
C GLU A 177 24.14 -6.67 -4.93
N GLY A 178 23.73 -6.21 -3.75
CA GLY A 178 22.45 -6.55 -3.15
C GLY A 178 21.25 -6.21 -4.04
N PHE A 179 21.24 -5.01 -4.63
CA PHE A 179 20.20 -4.62 -5.56
C PHE A 179 20.18 -5.50 -6.83
N VAL A 180 21.33 -5.80 -7.40
CA VAL A 180 21.45 -6.67 -8.59
C VAL A 180 21.04 -8.10 -8.27
N GLU A 181 21.38 -8.63 -7.08
CA GLU A 181 20.94 -9.96 -6.66
C GLU A 181 19.41 -10.01 -6.47
N GLY A 182 18.78 -8.95 -5.98
CA GLY A 182 17.32 -8.84 -5.93
C GLY A 182 16.66 -8.89 -7.31
N LEU A 183 17.21 -8.16 -8.28
CA LEU A 183 16.74 -8.21 -9.67
C LEU A 183 16.91 -9.61 -10.28
N LYS A 184 18.07 -10.25 -10.07
CA LYS A 184 18.32 -11.61 -10.55
C LYS A 184 17.40 -12.62 -9.87
N GLY A 185 17.10 -12.43 -8.57
CA GLY A 185 16.22 -13.29 -7.80
C GLY A 185 14.87 -13.44 -8.44
N LEU A 186 14.16 -12.32 -8.72
CA LEU A 186 12.86 -12.36 -9.42
C LEU A 186 12.98 -12.90 -10.85
N THR A 187 14.04 -12.52 -11.58
CA THR A 187 14.25 -13.01 -12.95
C THR A 187 14.49 -14.53 -12.98
N SER A 188 15.16 -15.09 -11.97
CA SER A 188 15.36 -16.54 -11.83
C SER A 188 14.03 -17.28 -11.64
N LEU A 189 13.06 -16.63 -11.01
CA LEU A 189 11.69 -17.12 -10.86
C LEU A 189 10.82 -16.88 -12.11
N ARG A 190 11.41 -16.38 -13.20
CA ARG A 190 10.78 -16.07 -14.50
C ARG A 190 9.73 -14.95 -14.43
N LEU A 191 9.91 -14.02 -13.51
CA LEU A 191 9.05 -12.87 -13.34
C LEU A 191 9.82 -11.57 -13.58
N PRO A 192 9.22 -10.57 -14.25
CA PRO A 192 9.82 -9.25 -14.36
C PRO A 192 9.76 -8.54 -13.00
N VAL A 193 10.64 -7.56 -12.81
CA VAL A 193 10.60 -6.69 -11.63
C VAL A 193 9.65 -5.52 -11.93
N GLY A 194 8.71 -5.29 -11.05
CA GLY A 194 7.76 -4.17 -11.11
C GLY A 194 8.18 -2.99 -10.25
N LYS A 195 8.11 -3.12 -8.95
CA LYS A 195 8.48 -2.08 -7.98
C LYS A 195 9.40 -2.65 -6.90
N VAL A 196 10.19 -1.75 -6.31
CA VAL A 196 11.08 -2.10 -5.19
C VAL A 196 10.65 -1.30 -3.96
N ALA A 197 10.55 -1.94 -2.81
CA ALA A 197 10.28 -1.27 -1.55
C ALA A 197 11.49 -1.40 -0.62
N MET A 198 11.86 -0.30 0.03
CA MET A 198 12.97 -0.26 0.98
C MET A 198 12.80 0.88 1.98
N HIS A 199 13.57 0.84 3.05
CA HIS A 199 13.65 1.94 3.99
C HIS A 199 14.31 3.17 3.34
N GLN A 200 13.94 4.38 3.77
CA GLN A 200 14.48 5.62 3.18
C GLN A 200 15.98 5.76 3.40
N ASN A 201 16.51 5.34 4.54
CA ASN A 201 17.94 5.36 4.80
C ASN A 201 18.69 4.41 3.86
N THR A 202 18.15 3.21 3.62
CA THR A 202 18.69 2.28 2.62
C THR A 202 18.70 2.88 1.21
N TYR A 203 17.66 3.64 0.86
CA TYR A 203 17.65 4.36 -0.42
C TYR A 203 18.75 5.43 -0.48
N TYR A 204 19.02 6.16 0.61
CA TYR A 204 20.08 7.16 0.68
C TYR A 204 21.48 6.56 0.53
N GLU A 205 21.71 5.29 0.91
CA GLU A 205 22.97 4.61 0.61
C GLU A 205 23.28 4.57 -0.90
N SER A 206 22.25 4.60 -1.73
CA SER A 206 22.45 4.73 -3.18
C SER A 206 23.13 6.03 -3.60
N LEU A 207 23.11 7.08 -2.76
CA LEU A 207 23.80 8.36 -3.03
C LEU A 207 25.30 8.28 -2.75
N ASN A 208 25.73 7.31 -1.92
CA ASN A 208 27.14 7.03 -1.62
C ASN A 208 27.86 6.32 -2.76
N LEU A 209 27.09 5.83 -3.79
CA LEU A 209 27.67 5.17 -4.95
C LEU A 209 28.54 6.17 -5.73
N THR A 210 29.78 5.78 -6.01
CA THR A 210 30.74 6.59 -6.72
C THR A 210 30.43 6.72 -8.21
N LYS A 211 30.99 7.75 -8.86
CA LYS A 211 30.82 7.96 -10.32
C LYS A 211 31.27 6.77 -11.16
N ASP A 212 32.24 6.02 -10.68
CA ASP A 212 32.75 4.84 -11.36
C ASP A 212 31.73 3.69 -11.39
N LEU A 213 30.86 3.63 -10.36
CA LEU A 213 29.83 2.59 -10.23
C LEU A 213 28.54 2.89 -10.99
N VAL A 214 28.16 4.17 -11.10
CA VAL A 214 26.88 4.61 -11.69
C VAL A 214 27.05 5.22 -13.07
N GLY A 215 28.25 5.71 -13.40
CA GLY A 215 28.54 6.46 -14.62
C GLY A 215 28.24 7.97 -14.49
N HIS A 216 28.98 8.80 -15.23
CA HIS A 216 28.92 10.26 -15.11
C HIS A 216 27.51 10.84 -15.32
N LYS A 217 26.78 10.39 -16.33
CA LYS A 217 25.42 10.89 -16.63
C LYS A 217 24.40 10.55 -15.55
N GLY A 218 24.45 9.32 -15.00
CA GLY A 218 23.52 8.89 -13.97
C GLY A 218 23.66 9.67 -12.66
N MET A 219 24.86 10.15 -12.37
CA MET A 219 25.13 10.94 -11.17
C MET A 219 24.73 12.40 -11.36
N ASP A 220 25.02 12.99 -12.52
CA ASP A 220 24.65 14.37 -12.83
C ASP A 220 23.12 14.53 -12.84
N ASP A 221 22.38 13.60 -13.43
CA ASP A 221 20.91 13.59 -13.44
C ASP A 221 20.31 13.52 -12.02
N ARG A 222 20.93 12.78 -11.10
CA ARG A 222 20.49 12.70 -9.70
C ARG A 222 20.75 13.97 -8.90
N TRP A 223 21.89 14.63 -9.14
CA TRP A 223 22.23 15.89 -8.49
C TRP A 223 21.38 17.05 -9.01
N GLU A 224 21.02 17.05 -10.30
CA GLU A 224 20.20 18.10 -10.91
C GLU A 224 18.71 17.98 -10.55
N ARG A 225 18.16 16.75 -10.50
CA ARG A 225 16.73 16.51 -10.23
C ARG A 225 16.37 16.43 -8.76
N GLY A 226 17.37 16.26 -7.89
CA GLY A 226 17.12 16.04 -6.46
C GLY A 226 16.36 14.73 -6.19
N VAL A 227 15.92 14.58 -4.95
CA VAL A 227 15.10 13.44 -4.50
C VAL A 227 13.59 13.67 -4.74
N ASP A 228 13.22 14.81 -5.30
CA ASP A 228 11.84 15.26 -5.56
C ASP A 228 11.33 14.77 -6.93
N GLY A 229 11.20 13.52 -7.08
CA GLY A 229 10.58 12.91 -8.25
C GLY A 229 10.21 11.47 -7.93
N GLU A 230 9.57 10.77 -8.83
CA GLU A 230 9.37 9.34 -8.68
C GLU A 230 10.71 8.68 -8.34
N ASN A 231 10.86 8.23 -7.09
CA ASN A 231 12.08 7.55 -6.65
C ASN A 231 12.34 6.38 -7.59
N SER A 232 13.36 6.48 -8.42
CA SER A 232 13.74 5.41 -9.33
C SER A 232 15.21 5.09 -9.18
N LEU A 233 15.55 3.81 -9.15
CA LEU A 233 16.92 3.31 -9.09
C LEU A 233 17.18 2.41 -10.29
N TRP A 234 18.13 2.79 -11.14
CA TRP A 234 18.44 2.08 -12.40
C TRP A 234 17.23 1.79 -13.30
N GLY A 235 16.24 2.69 -13.30
CA GLY A 235 15.04 2.57 -14.13
C GLY A 235 13.90 1.77 -13.48
N TYR A 236 14.09 1.27 -12.27
CA TYR A 236 13.02 0.61 -11.50
C TYR A 236 12.41 1.60 -10.51
N PRO A 237 11.07 1.69 -10.42
CA PRO A 237 10.41 2.54 -9.44
C PRO A 237 10.64 1.99 -8.04
N VAL A 238 11.07 2.88 -7.13
CA VAL A 238 11.35 2.57 -5.73
C VAL A 238 10.35 3.28 -4.86
N VAL A 239 9.70 2.55 -3.98
CA VAL A 239 8.82 3.08 -2.94
C VAL A 239 9.55 3.03 -1.61
N THR A 240 9.77 4.19 -1.01
CA THR A 240 10.47 4.30 0.27
C THR A 240 9.51 4.50 1.43
N THR A 241 9.86 3.96 2.59
CA THR A 241 9.17 4.20 3.87
C THR A 241 10.18 4.67 4.91
N ILE A 242 9.73 5.44 5.89
CA ILE A 242 10.51 5.87 7.05
C ILE A 242 10.22 5.03 8.30
N LYS A 243 9.36 4.02 8.16
CA LYS A 243 8.88 3.20 9.27
C LYS A 243 9.74 1.93 9.37
N ASP A 244 10.62 1.89 10.36
CA ASP A 244 11.49 0.74 10.64
C ASP A 244 10.72 -0.53 11.02
N ASP A 245 9.55 -0.37 11.64
CA ASP A 245 8.67 -1.48 12.04
C ASP A 245 8.14 -2.24 10.82
N ILE A 246 7.97 -1.54 9.69
CA ILE A 246 7.44 -2.11 8.45
C ILE A 246 8.57 -2.70 7.62
N ILE A 247 9.53 -1.87 7.21
CA ILE A 247 10.72 -2.30 6.45
C ILE A 247 11.97 -1.85 7.21
N PRO A 248 12.74 -2.79 7.78
CA PRO A 248 14.02 -2.49 8.40
C PRO A 248 15.03 -1.88 7.40
N GLU A 249 16.01 -1.13 7.91
CA GLU A 249 17.04 -0.49 7.10
C GLU A 249 17.93 -1.45 6.31
N ASP A 250 18.02 -2.69 6.77
CA ASP A 250 18.84 -3.75 6.18
C ASP A 250 18.08 -4.61 5.16
N GLU A 251 16.80 -4.30 4.88
CA GLU A 251 15.98 -5.12 3.99
C GLU A 251 15.52 -4.36 2.73
N MET A 252 15.58 -5.03 1.59
CA MET A 252 15.01 -4.58 0.33
C MET A 252 14.04 -5.63 -0.21
N TYR A 253 12.84 -5.20 -0.61
CA TYR A 253 11.79 -6.05 -1.17
C TYR A 253 11.57 -5.73 -2.63
N PHE A 254 11.66 -6.75 -3.47
CA PHE A 254 11.43 -6.67 -4.90
C PHE A 254 10.12 -7.34 -5.24
N PHE A 255 9.21 -6.62 -5.88
CA PHE A 255 7.89 -7.10 -6.25
C PHE A 255 7.77 -7.24 -7.76
N ALA A 256 7.13 -8.30 -8.21
CA ALA A 256 6.69 -8.41 -9.59
C ALA A 256 5.58 -7.38 -9.89
N PRO A 257 5.30 -7.05 -11.16
CA PRO A 257 4.17 -6.22 -11.51
C PRO A 257 2.87 -6.80 -10.94
N GLN A 258 1.95 -5.92 -10.56
CA GLN A 258 0.71 -6.28 -9.87
C GLN A 258 -0.08 -7.39 -10.57
N ASP A 259 -0.15 -7.37 -11.91
CA ASP A 259 -0.88 -8.38 -12.69
C ASP A 259 -0.33 -9.80 -12.51
N TYR A 260 0.94 -9.93 -12.14
CA TYR A 260 1.61 -11.23 -11.91
C TYR A 260 1.79 -11.57 -10.43
N PHE A 261 1.35 -10.71 -9.52
CA PHE A 261 1.62 -10.88 -8.10
C PHE A 261 0.34 -10.93 -7.26
N CYS A 262 -0.38 -9.81 -7.18
CA CYS A 262 -1.50 -9.67 -6.26
C CYS A 262 -2.64 -8.85 -6.85
N LYS A 263 -3.81 -8.98 -6.24
CA LYS A 263 -4.97 -8.14 -6.49
C LYS A 263 -5.43 -7.51 -5.20
N CYS A 264 -5.59 -6.18 -5.25
CA CYS A 264 -6.01 -5.39 -4.10
C CYS A 264 -7.40 -4.81 -4.36
N TYR A 265 -8.31 -5.08 -3.44
CA TYR A 265 -9.70 -4.65 -3.53
C TYR A 265 -10.13 -3.89 -2.28
N LEU A 266 -11.00 -2.92 -2.48
CA LEU A 266 -11.68 -2.21 -1.39
C LEU A 266 -13.18 -2.48 -1.48
N LEU A 267 -13.72 -3.18 -0.48
CA LEU A 267 -15.17 -3.36 -0.35
C LEU A 267 -15.79 -2.07 0.18
N GLN A 268 -15.15 -1.46 1.16
CA GLN A 268 -15.50 -0.16 1.69
C GLN A 268 -14.23 0.62 1.93
N ASP A 269 -14.20 1.79 1.31
CA ASP A 269 -13.09 2.72 1.48
C ASP A 269 -13.18 3.45 2.83
N ALA A 270 -12.05 4.00 3.29
CA ALA A 270 -11.94 4.65 4.59
C ALA A 270 -13.08 5.65 4.84
N THR A 271 -13.93 5.34 5.79
CA THR A 271 -15.13 6.10 6.13
C THR A 271 -15.06 6.55 7.57
N LEU A 272 -15.16 7.88 7.78
CA LEU A 272 -15.25 8.47 9.10
C LEU A 272 -16.69 8.40 9.61
N PHE A 273 -16.89 7.80 10.76
CA PHE A 273 -18.16 7.78 11.46
C PHE A 273 -18.16 8.75 12.63
N LEU A 274 -19.26 9.48 12.71
CA LEU A 274 -19.53 10.43 13.77
C LEU A 274 -20.80 9.97 14.50
N LYS A 275 -20.72 9.82 15.81
CA LYS A 275 -21.88 9.56 16.64
C LYS A 275 -21.97 10.66 17.70
N ASN A 276 -23.08 11.40 17.66
CA ASN A 276 -23.39 12.40 18.64
C ASN A 276 -24.20 11.74 19.78
N GLU A 277 -23.70 11.78 20.99
CA GLU A 277 -24.35 11.18 22.15
C GLU A 277 -24.36 12.19 23.30
N ALA A 278 -25.51 12.82 23.49
CA ALA A 278 -25.70 13.88 24.48
C ALA A 278 -24.67 15.03 24.35
N ASP A 279 -23.72 15.09 25.28
CA ASP A 279 -22.64 16.07 25.35
C ASP A 279 -21.32 15.58 24.74
N MET A 280 -21.27 14.30 24.29
CA MET A 280 -20.08 13.67 23.71
C MET A 280 -20.22 13.46 22.21
N VAL A 281 -19.11 13.62 21.50
CA VAL A 281 -18.99 13.26 20.09
C VAL A 281 -17.94 12.15 19.96
N HIS A 282 -18.32 11.05 19.32
CA HIS A 282 -17.46 9.91 19.07
C HIS A 282 -17.06 9.87 17.62
N PHE A 283 -15.79 9.61 17.38
CA PHE A 283 -15.17 9.53 16.04
C PHE A 283 -14.51 8.18 15.89
N HIS A 284 -14.75 7.50 14.80
CA HIS A 284 -13.96 6.33 14.40
C HIS A 284 -13.96 6.19 12.89
N THR A 285 -12.91 5.60 12.36
CA THR A 285 -12.76 5.31 10.94
C THR A 285 -12.67 3.83 10.74
N TYR A 286 -13.31 3.32 9.72
CA TYR A 286 -13.07 1.94 9.29
C TYR A 286 -13.02 1.84 7.77
N GLU A 287 -12.36 0.81 7.31
CA GLU A 287 -12.33 0.37 5.93
C GLU A 287 -12.37 -1.15 5.85
N ALA A 288 -12.68 -1.67 4.68
CA ALA A 288 -12.72 -3.09 4.43
C ALA A 288 -11.84 -3.44 3.22
N PRO A 289 -10.52 -3.56 3.42
CA PRO A 289 -9.60 -4.02 2.41
C PRO A 289 -9.68 -5.52 2.20
N GLY A 290 -9.39 -5.96 0.99
CA GLY A 290 -9.22 -7.37 0.64
C GLY A 290 -8.03 -7.51 -0.30
N MET A 291 -7.06 -8.33 0.09
CA MET A 291 -5.89 -8.59 -0.72
C MET A 291 -5.73 -10.09 -0.98
N GLY A 292 -5.51 -10.42 -2.25
CA GLY A 292 -5.21 -11.76 -2.68
C GLY A 292 -3.87 -11.83 -3.39
N ILE A 293 -2.92 -12.58 -2.81
CA ILE A 293 -1.65 -12.88 -3.45
C ILE A 293 -1.83 -14.17 -4.24
N GLY A 294 -1.99 -14.04 -5.56
CA GLY A 294 -2.20 -15.19 -6.45
C GLY A 294 -0.90 -15.95 -6.75
N ASN A 295 0.22 -15.24 -6.80
CA ASN A 295 1.51 -15.82 -7.11
C ASN A 295 2.53 -15.55 -6.01
N THR A 296 2.76 -16.53 -5.16
CA THR A 296 3.72 -16.43 -4.05
C THR A 296 5.18 -16.24 -4.50
N LYS A 297 5.51 -16.53 -5.78
CA LYS A 297 6.85 -16.31 -6.35
C LYS A 297 7.10 -14.87 -6.79
N GLY A 298 6.10 -14.00 -6.71
CA GLY A 298 6.20 -12.61 -7.14
C GLY A 298 6.95 -11.67 -6.17
N ILE A 299 7.63 -12.23 -5.17
CA ILE A 299 8.37 -11.47 -4.16
C ILE A 299 9.78 -12.02 -4.02
N PHE A 300 10.74 -11.13 -3.81
CA PHE A 300 12.11 -11.51 -3.45
C PHE A 300 12.66 -10.51 -2.42
N ARG A 301 13.25 -11.01 -1.35
CA ARG A 301 13.86 -10.20 -0.30
C ARG A 301 15.38 -10.30 -0.36
N VAL A 302 16.04 -9.15 -0.22
CA VAL A 302 17.49 -9.08 0.00
C VAL A 302 17.73 -8.48 1.38
N LYS A 303 18.58 -9.14 2.17
CA LYS A 303 19.10 -8.65 3.43
C LYS A 303 20.54 -8.21 3.28
N LEU A 304 20.84 -7.01 3.74
CA LEU A 304 22.18 -6.45 3.85
C LEU A 304 22.68 -6.67 5.28
N THR A 305 23.75 -7.41 5.48
CA THR A 305 24.24 -7.79 6.83
C THR A 305 25.73 -7.55 6.97
#